data_72d4423d9a605ecf4b37aa4a5f41701a
#
_entry.id   72d4423d9a605ecf4b37aa4a5f41701a
#
_cell.length_a   1.000
_cell.length_b   1.000
_cell.length_c   1.000
_cell.angle_alpha   90.00
_cell.angle_beta   90.00
_cell.angle_gamma   90.00
#
_symmetry.space_group_name_H-M   'P 1'
#
loop_
_entity.id
_entity.type
_entity.pdbx_description
1 polymer ?
#
loop_
_entity_poly.entity_id
_entity_poly.type
_entity_poly.pdbx_seq_one_letter_code
_entity_poly.pdbx_strand_id
1 'polypeptide(L)'
;MKLKKISWKNFKSYSNAMTELVFNNDPSLNLIVGTNGTGKSSIADCIIYALYGKIDGTNNSDIPNRINKNFYVKIELDCNGHEIIVERGLAPSLFVVTIDGAVVDTAGKNNVQTMLEENYYKIPYSVFKNTLILSINDFKSLVDLNPADKRNIIDKIFGFTEYNLMLKIIKEEVKMLDSTIISNEGSLKTATNNIEKYEQQLEELKSNEVSQEEIDELTEKINEVKKLKATNEENIKKLDDVRKKLDKQSVEKNMDIRDLKRKIEENNKKIKLIDSKKCPTCGSSLDTDEFHKERERLIHENESYESTIKELTSIVNDLSNKMRAVDSKRNVFVDAINRSGLTDLVSDLKYKISLKKNNSQPLLNLKESLDKQINQLNEEKEALEKRKMVYDCVMQILGDGGIKEYIANKYIPTINQIISEMMEFMGINYNVVFDKTFKATITSNGYNVTYNSLSTGEKKRIDFATVVSFIKLLKLQLGDMNLLFLDEMLASIDINGVSDMMTILKDLSVELNMNIYLIHHAQVENVVFDNVIETSKPDGFSKITILN
;
A
#
# COMPACT_ATOMS: atom_id res chain seq x y z
N MET A 1 -17.46 -4.83 -12.52
CA MET A 1 -16.79 -5.92 -13.28
C MET A 1 -17.71 -7.14 -13.25
N LYS A 2 -18.19 -7.60 -14.43
CA LYS A 2 -19.01 -8.81 -14.57
C LYS A 2 -18.25 -9.86 -15.36
N LEU A 3 -18.04 -11.02 -14.78
CA LEU A 3 -17.42 -12.15 -15.48
C LEU A 3 -18.46 -12.80 -16.38
N LYS A 4 -18.09 -13.03 -17.66
CA LYS A 4 -18.93 -13.68 -18.66
C LYS A 4 -18.55 -15.14 -18.87
N LYS A 5 -17.26 -15.39 -19.09
CA LYS A 5 -16.75 -16.73 -19.40
C LYS A 5 -15.29 -16.88 -18.99
N ILE A 6 -14.93 -18.07 -18.55
CA ILE A 6 -13.54 -18.47 -18.39
C ILE A 6 -13.28 -19.78 -19.15
N SER A 7 -12.16 -19.86 -19.86
CA SER A 7 -11.72 -21.03 -20.58
C SER A 7 -10.28 -21.35 -20.22
N TRP A 8 -9.96 -22.61 -20.02
CA TRP A 8 -8.59 -23.04 -19.67
C TRP A 8 -8.24 -24.41 -20.21
N LYS A 9 -6.97 -24.69 -20.34
CA LYS A 9 -6.41 -26.02 -20.59
C LYS A 9 -5.05 -26.17 -19.92
N ASN A 10 -4.71 -27.40 -19.57
CA ASN A 10 -3.46 -27.75 -18.90
C ASN A 10 -3.19 -26.97 -17.60
N PHE A 11 -4.20 -26.40 -16.99
CA PHE A 11 -4.07 -25.64 -15.75
C PHE A 11 -4.15 -26.61 -14.55
N LYS A 12 -3.09 -26.70 -13.77
CA LYS A 12 -2.96 -27.64 -12.64
C LYS A 12 -3.29 -29.09 -13.06
N SER A 13 -4.39 -29.65 -12.57
CA SER A 13 -4.80 -31.04 -12.85
C SER A 13 -5.64 -31.20 -14.12
N TYR A 14 -6.01 -30.14 -14.81
CA TYR A 14 -6.82 -30.17 -16.03
C TYR A 14 -6.02 -30.62 -17.25
N SER A 15 -6.69 -31.31 -18.18
CA SER A 15 -6.08 -31.86 -19.40
C SER A 15 -5.84 -30.79 -20.48
N ASN A 16 -5.30 -31.26 -21.62
CA ASN A 16 -5.13 -30.40 -22.81
C ASN A 16 -6.46 -30.08 -23.54
N ALA A 17 -7.56 -30.75 -23.17
CA ALA A 17 -8.88 -30.37 -23.67
C ALA A 17 -9.29 -29.01 -23.12
N MET A 18 -9.87 -28.15 -23.99
CA MET A 18 -10.39 -26.86 -23.54
C MET A 18 -11.57 -27.10 -22.59
N THR A 19 -11.45 -26.57 -21.39
CA THR A 19 -12.51 -26.56 -20.39
C THR A 19 -13.07 -25.14 -20.31
N GLU A 20 -14.37 -25.01 -20.23
CA GLU A 20 -15.05 -23.71 -20.22
C GLU A 20 -16.09 -23.65 -19.10
N LEU A 21 -16.19 -22.51 -18.46
CA LEU A 21 -17.26 -22.18 -17.52
C LEU A 21 -17.85 -20.83 -17.90
N VAL A 22 -19.14 -20.84 -18.19
CA VAL A 22 -19.92 -19.63 -18.48
C VAL A 22 -20.61 -19.18 -17.21
N PHE A 23 -20.50 -17.92 -16.89
CA PHE A 23 -21.17 -17.31 -15.73
C PHE A 23 -22.53 -16.80 -16.15
N ASN A 24 -23.55 -17.07 -15.35
CA ASN A 24 -24.91 -16.62 -15.64
C ASN A 24 -25.01 -15.09 -15.57
N ASN A 25 -25.83 -14.53 -16.42
CA ASN A 25 -26.17 -13.11 -16.34
C ASN A 25 -27.08 -12.80 -15.15
N ASP A 26 -27.95 -13.74 -14.80
CA ASP A 26 -28.86 -13.65 -13.66
C ASP A 26 -28.23 -14.23 -12.41
N PRO A 27 -28.63 -13.72 -11.22
CA PRO A 27 -28.12 -14.23 -9.94
C PRO A 27 -28.39 -15.72 -9.81
N SER A 28 -27.39 -16.46 -9.35
CA SER A 28 -27.51 -17.92 -9.21
C SER A 28 -26.72 -18.46 -8.05
N LEU A 29 -27.21 -19.56 -7.47
CA LEU A 29 -26.51 -20.38 -6.50
C LEU A 29 -26.09 -21.69 -7.15
N ASN A 30 -24.78 -21.87 -7.32
CA ASN A 30 -24.20 -22.99 -8.06
C ASN A 30 -23.39 -23.86 -7.12
N LEU A 31 -23.41 -25.18 -7.34
CA LEU A 31 -22.62 -26.15 -6.60
C LEU A 31 -21.48 -26.70 -7.47
N ILE A 32 -20.27 -26.67 -6.97
CA ILE A 32 -19.13 -27.40 -7.54
C ILE A 32 -18.85 -28.59 -6.63
N VAL A 33 -19.11 -29.79 -7.14
CA VAL A 33 -19.00 -31.04 -6.39
C VAL A 33 -17.98 -31.98 -7.01
N GLY A 34 -17.35 -32.80 -6.18
CA GLY A 34 -16.39 -33.84 -6.59
C GLY A 34 -15.48 -34.27 -5.45
N THR A 35 -14.84 -35.41 -5.61
CA THR A 35 -13.91 -35.93 -4.61
C THR A 35 -12.67 -35.06 -4.48
N ASN A 36 -11.89 -35.27 -3.42
CA ASN A 36 -10.65 -34.51 -3.20
C ASN A 36 -9.65 -34.72 -4.35
N GLY A 37 -9.02 -33.64 -4.78
CA GLY A 37 -8.02 -33.69 -5.85
C GLY A 37 -8.59 -33.69 -7.26
N THR A 38 -9.91 -33.56 -7.47
CA THR A 38 -10.55 -33.48 -8.81
C THR A 38 -10.42 -32.09 -9.46
N GLY A 39 -9.88 -31.09 -8.77
CA GLY A 39 -9.62 -29.77 -9.35
C GLY A 39 -10.69 -28.71 -9.06
N LYS A 40 -11.54 -28.92 -8.05
CA LYS A 40 -12.57 -27.94 -7.63
C LYS A 40 -11.98 -26.54 -7.35
N SER A 41 -11.06 -26.43 -6.39
CA SER A 41 -10.42 -25.16 -6.02
C SER A 41 -9.55 -24.60 -7.15
N SER A 42 -9.09 -25.43 -8.08
CA SER A 42 -8.32 -24.97 -9.25
C SER A 42 -9.14 -24.09 -10.19
N ILE A 43 -10.48 -24.13 -10.14
CA ILE A 43 -11.36 -23.24 -10.91
C ILE A 43 -11.23 -21.81 -10.39
N ALA A 44 -11.27 -21.63 -9.07
CA ALA A 44 -11.07 -20.33 -8.43
C ALA A 44 -9.65 -19.78 -8.70
N ASP A 45 -8.64 -20.63 -8.57
CA ASP A 45 -7.25 -20.27 -8.90
C ASP A 45 -7.08 -19.85 -10.36
N CYS A 46 -7.81 -20.50 -11.28
CA CYS A 46 -7.80 -20.16 -12.70
C CYS A 46 -8.33 -18.74 -12.94
N ILE A 47 -9.41 -18.35 -12.27
CA ILE A 47 -9.99 -17.01 -12.35
C ILE A 47 -9.00 -15.98 -11.78
N ILE A 48 -8.44 -16.24 -10.60
CA ILE A 48 -7.43 -15.37 -9.99
C ILE A 48 -6.26 -15.16 -10.95
N TYR A 49 -5.74 -16.24 -11.51
CA TYR A 49 -4.60 -16.16 -12.41
C TYR A 49 -4.93 -15.43 -13.71
N ALA A 50 -6.10 -15.69 -14.28
CA ALA A 50 -6.56 -15.01 -15.49
C ALA A 50 -6.61 -13.49 -15.28
N LEU A 51 -7.15 -13.02 -14.16
CA LEU A 51 -7.28 -11.60 -13.84
C LEU A 51 -5.94 -10.96 -13.45
N TYR A 52 -5.20 -11.58 -12.54
CA TYR A 52 -4.06 -10.93 -11.88
C TYR A 52 -2.68 -11.51 -12.24
N GLY A 53 -2.62 -12.64 -12.94
CA GLY A 53 -1.36 -13.27 -13.38
C GLY A 53 -0.52 -13.87 -12.25
N LYS A 54 -1.10 -14.06 -11.05
CA LYS A 54 -0.43 -14.65 -9.88
C LYS A 54 -1.42 -15.41 -8.99
N ILE A 55 -0.90 -16.37 -8.24
CA ILE A 55 -1.61 -17.10 -7.18
C ILE A 55 -0.69 -17.15 -5.98
N ASP A 56 -1.16 -16.73 -4.79
CA ASP A 56 -0.34 -16.75 -3.57
C ASP A 56 0.06 -18.19 -3.19
N GLY A 57 1.30 -18.32 -2.73
CA GLY A 57 1.83 -19.62 -2.30
C GLY A 57 2.06 -20.63 -3.42
N THR A 58 1.81 -20.26 -4.70
CA THR A 58 2.05 -21.13 -5.85
C THR A 58 3.11 -20.52 -6.76
N ASN A 59 4.19 -21.22 -7.00
CA ASN A 59 5.15 -20.79 -8.01
C ASN A 59 4.52 -20.96 -9.41
N ASN A 60 4.85 -20.05 -10.33
CA ASN A 60 4.34 -20.16 -11.70
C ASN A 60 4.78 -21.44 -12.42
N SER A 61 5.88 -22.06 -11.98
CA SER A 61 6.32 -23.40 -12.43
C SER A 61 5.37 -24.53 -12.05
N ASP A 62 4.55 -24.35 -11.00
CA ASP A 62 3.66 -25.37 -10.45
C ASP A 62 2.23 -25.26 -10.98
N ILE A 63 1.94 -24.20 -11.74
CA ILE A 63 0.63 -23.98 -12.37
C ILE A 63 0.40 -24.90 -13.59
N PRO A 64 1.38 -25.12 -14.49
CA PRO A 64 1.16 -25.99 -15.63
C PRO A 64 0.84 -27.42 -15.22
N ASN A 65 0.05 -28.10 -16.02
CA ASN A 65 -0.11 -29.55 -15.91
C ASN A 65 1.26 -30.24 -15.91
N ARG A 66 1.49 -31.12 -14.95
CA ARG A 66 2.79 -31.81 -14.77
C ARG A 66 3.24 -32.62 -15.98
N ILE A 67 2.29 -33.08 -16.80
CA ILE A 67 2.55 -33.88 -18.01
C ILE A 67 2.87 -32.98 -19.20
N ASN A 68 2.01 -32.01 -19.45
CA ASN A 68 2.10 -31.15 -20.62
C ASN A 68 3.03 -29.95 -20.44
N LYS A 69 3.34 -29.58 -19.19
CA LYS A 69 4.26 -28.49 -18.80
C LYS A 69 3.97 -27.13 -19.43
N ASN A 70 2.72 -26.94 -19.84
CA ASN A 70 2.21 -25.67 -20.37
C ASN A 70 0.81 -25.43 -19.85
N PHE A 71 0.28 -24.22 -20.02
CA PHE A 71 -1.13 -23.95 -19.81
C PHE A 71 -1.59 -22.72 -20.59
N TYR A 72 -2.90 -22.64 -20.73
CA TYR A 72 -3.60 -21.50 -21.28
C TYR A 72 -4.84 -21.21 -20.44
N VAL A 73 -5.08 -19.93 -20.17
CA VAL A 73 -6.33 -19.42 -19.57
C VAL A 73 -6.79 -18.19 -20.33
N LYS A 74 -8.09 -18.09 -20.54
CA LYS A 74 -8.77 -16.96 -21.16
C LYS A 74 -9.96 -16.58 -20.30
N ILE A 75 -10.11 -15.29 -19.97
CA ILE A 75 -11.27 -14.77 -19.26
C ILE A 75 -11.92 -13.65 -20.07
N GLU A 76 -13.22 -13.68 -20.13
CA GLU A 76 -14.05 -12.67 -20.79
C GLU A 76 -14.93 -12.00 -19.74
N LEU A 77 -14.89 -10.68 -19.69
CA LEU A 77 -15.58 -9.89 -18.66
C LEU A 77 -16.08 -8.56 -19.23
N ASP A 78 -17.03 -7.97 -18.55
CA ASP A 78 -17.51 -6.62 -18.78
C ASP A 78 -17.12 -5.74 -17.59
N CYS A 79 -16.48 -4.63 -17.87
CA CYS A 79 -16.13 -3.62 -16.89
C CYS A 79 -16.74 -2.28 -17.27
N ASN A 80 -17.86 -1.93 -16.64
CA ASN A 80 -18.55 -0.66 -16.89
C ASN A 80 -18.90 -0.43 -18.38
N GLY A 81 -19.33 -1.49 -19.08
CA GLY A 81 -19.70 -1.45 -20.50
C GLY A 81 -18.53 -1.67 -21.46
N HIS A 82 -17.31 -1.86 -20.97
CA HIS A 82 -16.16 -2.27 -21.77
C HIS A 82 -16.02 -3.78 -21.77
N GLU A 83 -16.00 -4.38 -22.96
CA GLU A 83 -15.74 -5.81 -23.10
C GLU A 83 -14.25 -6.08 -23.05
N ILE A 84 -13.80 -6.85 -22.05
CA ILE A 84 -12.39 -7.14 -21.82
C ILE A 84 -12.16 -8.64 -21.95
N ILE A 85 -11.14 -8.99 -22.72
CA ILE A 85 -10.65 -10.36 -22.84
C ILE A 85 -9.21 -10.38 -22.40
N VAL A 86 -8.89 -11.24 -21.43
CA VAL A 86 -7.53 -11.44 -20.97
C VAL A 86 -7.10 -12.87 -21.20
N GLU A 87 -6.01 -13.05 -21.93
CA GLU A 87 -5.43 -14.35 -22.23
C GLU A 87 -4.05 -14.45 -21.61
N ARG A 88 -3.83 -15.52 -20.87
CA ARG A 88 -2.54 -15.79 -20.25
C ARG A 88 -2.11 -17.23 -20.47
N GLY A 89 -0.81 -17.42 -20.51
CA GLY A 89 -0.27 -18.75 -20.66
C GLY A 89 1.23 -18.84 -20.44
N LEU A 90 1.65 -20.09 -20.31
CA LEU A 90 3.04 -20.43 -20.13
C LEU A 90 3.39 -21.54 -21.12
N ALA A 91 4.53 -21.40 -21.84
CA ALA A 91 4.98 -22.29 -22.90
C ALA A 91 4.00 -22.46 -24.06
N PRO A 92 3.80 -21.42 -24.93
CA PRO A 92 4.55 -20.17 -25.01
C PRO A 92 4.10 -19.11 -23.97
N SER A 93 5.02 -18.14 -23.71
CA SER A 93 4.69 -16.96 -22.90
C SER A 93 3.59 -16.15 -23.57
N LEU A 94 2.41 -16.13 -22.97
CA LEU A 94 1.28 -15.38 -23.49
C LEU A 94 0.76 -14.41 -22.42
N PHE A 95 0.57 -13.18 -22.81
CA PHE A 95 -0.25 -12.20 -22.15
C PHE A 95 -0.84 -11.29 -23.21
N VAL A 96 -2.09 -11.46 -23.53
CA VAL A 96 -2.84 -10.65 -24.49
C VAL A 96 -4.04 -10.06 -23.78
N VAL A 97 -4.29 -8.80 -24.03
CA VAL A 97 -5.46 -8.09 -23.53
C VAL A 97 -6.16 -7.47 -24.72
N THR A 98 -7.45 -7.73 -24.82
CA THR A 98 -8.32 -7.12 -25.83
C THR A 98 -9.38 -6.31 -25.11
N ILE A 99 -9.58 -5.06 -25.50
CA ILE A 99 -10.60 -4.17 -24.95
C ILE A 99 -11.46 -3.67 -26.11
N ASP A 100 -12.75 -3.91 -26.04
CA ASP A 100 -13.74 -3.54 -27.08
C ASP A 100 -13.31 -4.00 -28.50
N GLY A 101 -12.74 -5.19 -28.59
CA GLY A 101 -12.26 -5.79 -29.83
C GLY A 101 -10.86 -5.34 -30.28
N ALA A 102 -10.26 -4.35 -29.63
CA ALA A 102 -8.91 -3.88 -29.94
C ALA A 102 -7.87 -4.53 -29.03
N VAL A 103 -6.79 -5.08 -29.62
CA VAL A 103 -5.68 -5.66 -28.86
C VAL A 103 -4.81 -4.56 -28.29
N VAL A 104 -4.59 -4.59 -26.99
CA VAL A 104 -3.73 -3.65 -26.29
C VAL A 104 -2.26 -4.06 -26.46
N ASP A 105 -1.37 -3.10 -26.73
CA ASP A 105 0.06 -3.37 -26.76
C ASP A 105 0.57 -3.76 -25.36
N THR A 106 1.03 -5.00 -25.26
CA THR A 106 1.51 -5.60 -24.01
C THR A 106 3.03 -5.58 -23.86
N ALA A 107 3.74 -4.77 -24.66
CA ALA A 107 5.19 -4.63 -24.56
C ALA A 107 5.66 -4.20 -23.13
N GLY A 108 4.80 -3.54 -22.36
CA GLY A 108 4.99 -3.21 -20.96
C GLY A 108 4.04 -4.00 -20.04
N LYS A 109 4.22 -5.32 -19.89
CA LYS A 109 3.28 -6.21 -19.15
C LYS A 109 2.84 -5.69 -17.79
N ASN A 110 3.73 -5.13 -16.98
CA ASN A 110 3.38 -4.59 -15.66
C ASN A 110 2.49 -3.36 -15.77
N ASN A 111 2.75 -2.48 -16.75
CA ASN A 111 1.94 -1.28 -16.97
C ASN A 111 0.52 -1.64 -17.40
N VAL A 112 0.38 -2.68 -18.26
CA VAL A 112 -0.94 -3.15 -18.71
C VAL A 112 -1.70 -3.81 -17.56
N GLN A 113 -1.04 -4.60 -16.72
CA GLN A 113 -1.68 -5.17 -15.53
C GLN A 113 -2.16 -4.08 -14.56
N THR A 114 -1.30 -3.10 -14.28
CA THR A 114 -1.67 -1.94 -13.43
C THR A 114 -2.84 -1.16 -14.03
N MET A 115 -2.81 -0.91 -15.35
CA MET A 115 -3.90 -0.26 -16.06
C MET A 115 -5.23 -1.03 -15.92
N LEU A 116 -5.19 -2.38 -16.04
CA LEU A 116 -6.38 -3.21 -15.84
C LEU A 116 -6.92 -3.09 -14.42
N GLU A 117 -6.05 -3.16 -13.41
CA GLU A 117 -6.43 -3.09 -12.00
C GLU A 117 -6.97 -1.71 -11.60
N GLU A 118 -6.32 -0.63 -12.05
CA GLU A 118 -6.67 0.74 -11.66
C GLU A 118 -7.84 1.32 -12.46
N ASN A 119 -7.89 1.08 -13.77
CA ASN A 119 -8.87 1.73 -14.63
C ASN A 119 -10.15 0.89 -14.86
N TYR A 120 -10.00 -0.44 -14.91
CA TYR A 120 -11.12 -1.33 -15.28
C TYR A 120 -11.63 -2.16 -14.12
N TYR A 121 -10.77 -2.97 -13.48
CA TYR A 121 -11.22 -3.83 -12.39
C TYR A 121 -11.62 -3.03 -11.16
N LYS A 122 -10.85 -1.99 -10.82
CA LYS A 122 -11.00 -1.16 -9.61
C LYS A 122 -11.01 -1.98 -8.32
N ILE A 123 -10.56 -3.23 -8.39
CA ILE A 123 -10.49 -4.18 -7.28
C ILE A 123 -9.05 -4.69 -7.22
N PRO A 124 -8.28 -4.33 -6.19
CA PRO A 124 -6.94 -4.86 -5.99
C PRO A 124 -6.95 -6.38 -5.78
N TYR A 125 -5.88 -7.05 -6.21
CA TYR A 125 -5.70 -8.49 -6.02
C TYR A 125 -6.03 -8.99 -4.61
N SER A 126 -5.53 -8.28 -3.59
CA SER A 126 -5.74 -8.68 -2.19
C SER A 126 -7.21 -8.59 -1.75
N VAL A 127 -7.95 -7.61 -2.27
CA VAL A 127 -9.39 -7.49 -1.99
C VAL A 127 -10.14 -8.60 -2.71
N PHE A 128 -9.87 -8.81 -4.00
CA PHE A 128 -10.51 -9.86 -4.78
C PHE A 128 -10.33 -11.24 -4.14
N LYS A 129 -9.09 -11.61 -3.83
CA LYS A 129 -8.79 -12.91 -3.23
C LYS A 129 -9.46 -13.10 -1.86
N ASN A 130 -9.40 -12.10 -1.01
CA ASN A 130 -9.83 -12.25 0.39
C ASN A 130 -11.34 -12.06 0.60
N THR A 131 -12.06 -11.57 -0.40
CA THR A 131 -13.49 -11.25 -0.26
C THR A 131 -14.40 -11.96 -1.24
N LEU A 132 -13.90 -12.29 -2.42
CA LEU A 132 -14.69 -12.91 -3.47
C LEU A 132 -14.34 -14.40 -3.71
N ILE A 133 -13.19 -14.84 -3.21
CA ILE A 133 -12.80 -16.24 -3.21
C ILE A 133 -12.41 -16.62 -1.79
N LEU A 134 -13.35 -17.21 -1.07
CA LEU A 134 -13.21 -17.58 0.33
C LEU A 134 -13.00 -19.07 0.46
N SER A 135 -11.80 -19.47 0.91
CA SER A 135 -11.48 -20.84 1.24
C SER A 135 -11.33 -20.99 2.76
N ILE A 136 -11.88 -22.07 3.30
CA ILE A 136 -11.72 -22.40 4.73
C ILE A 136 -10.25 -22.51 5.15
N ASN A 137 -9.41 -22.98 4.26
CA ASN A 137 -8.00 -23.22 4.56
C ASN A 137 -7.19 -21.91 4.61
N ASP A 138 -7.65 -20.89 3.88
CA ASP A 138 -7.00 -19.58 3.83
C ASP A 138 -7.72 -18.52 4.71
N PHE A 139 -8.94 -18.85 5.13
CA PHE A 139 -9.78 -17.96 5.91
C PHE A 139 -9.50 -18.11 7.41
N LYS A 140 -8.58 -17.31 7.92
CA LYS A 140 -8.54 -17.07 9.36
C LYS A 140 -9.78 -16.25 9.72
N SER A 141 -10.59 -16.79 10.64
CA SER A 141 -11.78 -16.11 11.15
C SER A 141 -11.47 -14.63 11.44
N LEU A 142 -12.23 -13.73 10.83
CA LEU A 142 -12.14 -12.30 11.15
C LEU A 142 -12.35 -12.04 12.64
N VAL A 143 -13.08 -12.93 13.34
CA VAL A 143 -13.31 -12.87 14.77
C VAL A 143 -12.06 -13.18 15.58
N ASP A 144 -11.23 -14.14 15.13
CA ASP A 144 -10.04 -14.64 15.84
C ASP A 144 -8.70 -14.04 15.35
N LEU A 145 -8.70 -13.26 14.27
CA LEU A 145 -7.49 -12.61 13.77
C LEU A 145 -6.85 -11.73 14.85
N ASN A 146 -5.52 -11.70 14.87
CA ASN A 146 -4.81 -10.71 15.67
C ASN A 146 -5.16 -9.27 15.21
N PRO A 147 -5.03 -8.28 16.09
CA PRO A 147 -5.46 -6.91 15.78
C PRO A 147 -4.78 -6.30 14.55
N ALA A 148 -3.53 -6.65 14.25
CA ALA A 148 -2.79 -6.10 13.12
C ALA A 148 -3.30 -6.66 11.78
N ASP A 149 -3.51 -7.98 11.68
CA ASP A 149 -4.04 -8.64 10.47
C ASP A 149 -5.49 -8.21 10.22
N LYS A 150 -6.29 -8.13 11.28
CA LYS A 150 -7.67 -7.63 11.22
C LYS A 150 -7.72 -6.20 10.67
N ARG A 151 -6.88 -5.30 11.20
CA ARG A 151 -6.77 -3.92 10.72
C ARG A 151 -6.38 -3.87 9.23
N ASN A 152 -5.40 -4.67 8.80
CA ASN A 152 -4.97 -4.73 7.40
C ASN A 152 -6.11 -5.13 6.44
N ILE A 153 -6.94 -6.09 6.84
CA ILE A 153 -8.11 -6.50 6.04
C ILE A 153 -9.14 -5.37 5.98
N ILE A 154 -9.45 -4.78 7.13
CA ILE A 154 -10.42 -3.70 7.24
C ILE A 154 -9.97 -2.46 6.49
N ASP A 155 -8.69 -2.07 6.62
CA ASP A 155 -8.12 -0.94 5.89
C ASP A 155 -8.24 -1.13 4.35
N LYS A 156 -8.10 -2.36 3.87
CA LYS A 156 -8.30 -2.68 2.46
C LYS A 156 -9.78 -2.66 2.06
N ILE A 157 -10.65 -3.23 2.90
CA ILE A 157 -12.10 -3.30 2.65
C ILE A 157 -12.70 -1.89 2.57
N PHE A 158 -12.33 -1.00 3.48
CA PHE A 158 -12.88 0.35 3.55
C PHE A 158 -12.05 1.40 2.77
N GLY A 159 -10.98 0.99 2.08
CA GLY A 159 -10.13 1.89 1.31
C GLY A 159 -9.29 2.83 2.19
N PHE A 160 -8.96 2.42 3.42
CA PHE A 160 -8.17 3.26 4.35
C PHE A 160 -6.68 3.30 4.01
N THR A 161 -6.23 2.52 3.05
CA THR A 161 -4.82 2.46 2.65
C THR A 161 -4.31 3.82 2.17
N GLU A 162 -5.13 4.54 1.37
CA GLU A 162 -4.81 5.89 0.89
C GLU A 162 -4.75 6.90 2.04
N TYR A 163 -5.70 6.83 2.98
CA TYR A 163 -5.70 7.68 4.18
C TYR A 163 -4.47 7.44 5.06
N ASN A 164 -4.03 6.19 5.21
CA ASN A 164 -2.81 5.84 5.94
C ASN A 164 -1.56 6.42 5.27
N LEU A 165 -1.51 6.40 3.93
CA LEU A 165 -0.43 7.00 3.16
C LEU A 165 -0.42 8.53 3.31
N MET A 166 -1.58 9.18 3.18
CA MET A 166 -1.73 10.62 3.41
C MET A 166 -1.30 11.00 4.83
N LEU A 167 -1.74 10.24 5.83
CA LEU A 167 -1.36 10.46 7.23
C LEU A 167 0.16 10.36 7.45
N LYS A 168 0.83 9.43 6.77
CA LYS A 168 2.29 9.30 6.83
C LYS A 168 2.98 10.54 6.26
N ILE A 169 2.54 11.00 5.09
CA ILE A 169 3.11 12.20 4.44
C ILE A 169 2.93 13.42 5.34
N ILE A 170 1.73 13.62 5.90
CA ILE A 170 1.44 14.76 6.78
C ILE A 170 2.28 14.71 8.06
N LYS A 171 2.49 13.53 8.66
CA LYS A 171 3.38 13.38 9.82
C LYS A 171 4.82 13.80 9.53
N GLU A 172 5.32 13.52 8.34
CA GLU A 172 6.65 13.97 7.90
C GLU A 172 6.69 15.49 7.73
N GLU A 173 5.65 16.09 7.14
CA GLU A 173 5.51 17.54 7.00
C GLU A 173 5.42 18.26 8.35
N VAL A 174 4.61 17.75 9.29
CA VAL A 174 4.51 18.31 10.66
C VAL A 174 5.85 18.27 11.36
N LYS A 175 6.61 17.17 11.24
CA LYS A 175 7.94 17.07 11.83
C LYS A 175 8.92 18.12 11.25
N MET A 176 8.82 18.41 9.96
CA MET A 176 9.62 19.48 9.35
C MET A 176 9.19 20.86 9.85
N LEU A 177 7.88 21.11 9.97
CA LEU A 177 7.35 22.35 10.54
C LEU A 177 7.80 22.56 11.99
N ASP A 178 7.74 21.53 12.83
CA ASP A 178 8.20 21.59 14.22
C ASP A 178 9.68 21.99 14.30
N SER A 179 10.52 21.40 13.48
CA SER A 179 11.94 21.76 13.43
C SER A 179 12.16 23.21 13.00
N THR A 180 11.34 23.71 12.07
CA THR A 180 11.41 25.09 11.60
C THR A 180 10.93 26.08 12.68
N ILE A 181 9.86 25.75 13.40
CA ILE A 181 9.33 26.54 14.51
C ILE A 181 10.39 26.65 15.63
N ILE A 182 11.00 25.53 16.02
CA ILE A 182 12.07 25.52 17.03
C ILE A 182 13.25 26.38 16.60
N SER A 183 13.64 26.33 15.32
CA SER A 183 14.72 27.16 14.78
C SER A 183 14.36 28.65 14.84
N ASN A 184 13.13 29.00 14.47
CA ASN A 184 12.63 30.38 14.52
C ASN A 184 12.56 30.89 15.97
N GLU A 185 12.10 30.06 16.92
CA GLU A 185 12.11 30.41 18.35
C GLU A 185 13.53 30.64 18.91
N GLY A 186 14.48 29.83 18.47
CA GLY A 186 15.90 30.03 18.80
C GLY A 186 16.42 31.39 18.29
N SER A 187 16.04 31.77 17.07
CA SER A 187 16.38 33.05 16.48
C SER A 187 15.73 34.23 17.20
N LEU A 188 14.45 34.10 17.55
CA LEU A 188 13.71 35.07 18.36
C LEU A 188 14.36 35.31 19.71
N LYS A 189 14.67 34.22 20.44
CA LYS A 189 15.35 34.29 21.74
C LYS A 189 16.68 35.01 21.65
N THR A 190 17.46 34.72 20.60
CA THR A 190 18.73 35.36 20.35
C THR A 190 18.58 36.86 20.09
N ALA A 191 17.60 37.22 19.23
CA ALA A 191 17.31 38.61 18.92
C ALA A 191 16.82 39.39 20.15
N THR A 192 15.95 38.81 20.97
CA THR A 192 15.45 39.40 22.21
C THR A 192 16.59 39.62 23.23
N ASN A 193 17.43 38.61 23.45
CA ASN A 193 18.58 38.74 24.34
C ASN A 193 19.54 39.85 23.87
N ASN A 194 19.65 40.05 22.56
CA ASN A 194 20.48 41.12 22.01
C ASN A 194 19.88 42.52 22.27
N ILE A 195 18.54 42.66 22.18
CA ILE A 195 17.87 43.90 22.55
C ILE A 195 18.09 44.23 24.02
N GLU A 196 17.89 43.26 24.93
CA GLU A 196 18.11 43.45 26.37
C GLU A 196 19.53 43.93 26.66
N LYS A 197 20.55 43.32 26.03
CA LYS A 197 21.92 43.75 26.13
C LYS A 197 22.12 45.18 25.62
N TYR A 198 21.51 45.52 24.51
CA TYR A 198 21.62 46.90 23.97
C TYR A 198 20.94 47.94 24.86
N GLU A 199 19.82 47.59 25.47
CA GLU A 199 19.14 48.48 26.42
C GLU A 199 19.98 48.72 27.66
N GLN A 200 20.56 47.65 28.24
CA GLN A 200 21.48 47.83 29.36
C GLN A 200 22.69 48.68 29.00
N GLN A 201 23.16 48.55 27.84
CA GLN A 201 24.33 49.27 27.34
C GLN A 201 24.02 50.71 26.93
N LEU A 202 22.79 51.01 26.53
CA LEU A 202 22.31 52.41 26.34
C LEU A 202 22.28 53.18 27.69
N GLU A 203 22.02 52.46 28.79
CA GLU A 203 22.08 53.06 30.13
C GLU A 203 23.52 53.34 30.58
N GLU A 204 24.47 52.46 30.28
CA GLU A 204 25.90 52.68 30.57
C GLU A 204 26.52 53.80 29.73
N LEU A 205 25.97 54.08 28.49
CA LEU A 205 26.42 55.19 27.63
C LEU A 205 26.24 56.57 28.23
N LYS A 206 25.30 56.70 29.14
CA LYS A 206 25.02 57.99 29.78
C LYS A 206 26.09 58.40 30.80
N SER A 207 27.09 57.55 31.06
CA SER A 207 28.00 57.75 32.16
C SER A 207 29.52 57.81 31.86
N ASN A 208 30.03 57.60 30.61
CA ASN A 208 31.47 57.51 30.36
C ASN A 208 31.98 58.14 29.04
N GLU A 209 32.93 59.08 29.08
CA GLU A 209 33.78 59.58 27.97
C GLU A 209 34.88 58.59 27.57
N VAL A 210 35.13 58.39 26.28
CA VAL A 210 36.04 57.36 25.77
C VAL A 210 36.98 57.85 24.64
N SER A 211 38.22 57.32 24.60
CA SER A 211 39.29 57.74 23.66
C SER A 211 39.16 57.14 22.23
N GLN A 212 39.71 57.83 21.20
CA GLN A 212 39.63 57.43 19.79
C GLN A 212 40.41 56.14 19.48
N GLU A 213 41.54 55.91 20.16
CA GLU A 213 42.38 54.71 19.95
C GLU A 213 41.63 53.38 20.25
N GLU A 214 40.84 53.38 21.33
CA GLU A 214 40.01 52.21 21.66
C GLU A 214 38.87 51.94 20.66
N ILE A 215 38.39 53.01 20.00
CA ILE A 215 37.38 52.89 18.93
C ILE A 215 37.96 52.19 17.70
N ASP A 216 39.18 52.52 17.34
CA ASP A 216 39.86 51.98 16.17
C ASP A 216 40.21 50.50 16.39
N GLU A 217 40.70 50.11 17.58
CA GLU A 217 40.94 48.71 17.96
C GLU A 217 39.65 47.86 17.90
N LEU A 218 38.51 48.38 18.39
CA LEU A 218 37.24 47.69 18.33
C LEU A 218 36.71 47.56 16.90
N THR A 219 36.98 48.55 16.04
CA THR A 219 36.60 48.52 14.63
C THR A 219 37.37 47.43 13.87
N GLU A 220 38.67 47.26 14.17
CA GLU A 220 39.49 46.20 13.58
C GLU A 220 38.98 44.82 13.97
N LYS A 221 38.65 44.61 15.24
CA LYS A 221 38.06 43.35 15.74
C LYS A 221 36.71 43.02 15.03
N ILE A 222 35.86 44.03 14.78
CA ILE A 222 34.63 43.82 14.02
C ILE A 222 34.91 43.34 12.59
N ASN A 223 35.91 43.90 11.94
CA ASN A 223 36.24 43.53 10.56
C ASN A 223 36.80 42.12 10.47
N GLU A 224 37.61 41.69 11.43
CA GLU A 224 38.12 40.32 11.55
C GLU A 224 36.96 39.31 11.71
N VAL A 225 36.03 39.60 12.62
CA VAL A 225 34.88 38.72 12.88
C VAL A 225 33.93 38.63 11.65
N LYS A 226 33.70 39.75 10.97
CA LYS A 226 32.91 39.75 9.70
C LYS A 226 33.58 38.92 8.63
N LYS A 227 34.93 39.01 8.48
CA LYS A 227 35.70 38.23 7.51
C LYS A 227 35.59 36.74 7.80
N LEU A 228 35.68 36.34 9.09
CA LEU A 228 35.55 34.96 9.52
C LEU A 228 34.14 34.40 9.21
N LYS A 229 33.08 35.18 9.48
CA LYS A 229 31.70 34.80 9.16
C LYS A 229 31.50 34.61 7.65
N ALA A 230 31.95 35.58 6.84
CA ALA A 230 31.83 35.50 5.38
C ALA A 230 32.57 34.27 4.82
N THR A 231 33.73 33.93 5.37
CA THR A 231 34.47 32.73 4.95
C THR A 231 33.73 31.45 5.30
N ASN A 232 33.09 31.37 6.47
CA ASN A 232 32.28 30.19 6.83
C ASN A 232 31.01 30.07 5.98
N GLU A 233 30.33 31.17 5.68
CA GLU A 233 29.17 31.20 4.78
C GLU A 233 29.53 30.75 3.35
N GLU A 234 30.68 31.18 2.82
CA GLU A 234 31.20 30.73 1.53
C GLU A 234 31.50 29.22 1.54
N ASN A 235 32.10 28.72 2.63
CA ASN A 235 32.38 27.28 2.77
C ASN A 235 31.09 26.45 2.84
N ILE A 236 30.06 26.91 3.55
CA ILE A 236 28.74 26.30 3.58
C ILE A 236 28.16 26.23 2.16
N LYS A 237 28.18 27.33 1.42
CA LYS A 237 27.67 27.38 0.03
C LYS A 237 28.39 26.39 -0.88
N LYS A 238 29.72 26.30 -0.77
CA LYS A 238 30.51 25.31 -1.53
C LYS A 238 30.11 23.86 -1.20
N LEU A 239 29.87 23.57 0.08
CA LEU A 239 29.43 22.26 0.51
C LEU A 239 27.99 21.95 0.07
N ASP A 240 27.08 22.93 0.10
CA ASP A 240 25.71 22.78 -0.41
C ASP A 240 25.70 22.46 -1.92
N ASP A 241 26.55 23.11 -2.69
CA ASP A 241 26.70 22.80 -4.12
C ASP A 241 27.25 21.39 -4.38
N VAL A 242 28.22 20.94 -3.57
CA VAL A 242 28.70 19.56 -3.63
C VAL A 242 27.59 18.57 -3.26
N ARG A 243 26.87 18.88 -2.21
CA ARG A 243 25.74 18.05 -1.75
C ARG A 243 24.67 17.87 -2.83
N LYS A 244 24.28 18.97 -3.50
CA LYS A 244 23.30 18.94 -4.62
C LYS A 244 23.79 18.07 -5.79
N LYS A 245 25.09 18.13 -6.11
CA LYS A 245 25.66 17.30 -7.18
C LYS A 245 25.61 15.81 -6.82
N LEU A 246 25.98 15.46 -5.59
CA LEU A 246 25.95 14.08 -5.10
C LEU A 246 24.50 13.54 -5.05
N ASP A 247 23.56 14.35 -4.62
CA ASP A 247 22.13 14.00 -4.57
C ASP A 247 21.58 13.69 -5.97
N LYS A 248 21.86 14.57 -6.94
CA LYS A 248 21.49 14.36 -8.35
C LYS A 248 22.05 13.04 -8.90
N GLN A 249 23.32 12.75 -8.62
CA GLN A 249 23.95 11.49 -9.04
C GLN A 249 23.30 10.27 -8.37
N SER A 250 22.95 10.39 -7.09
CA SER A 250 22.28 9.32 -6.35
C SER A 250 20.89 9.02 -6.92
N VAL A 251 20.11 10.06 -7.23
CA VAL A 251 18.78 9.93 -7.85
C VAL A 251 18.88 9.25 -9.21
N GLU A 252 19.85 9.67 -10.06
CA GLU A 252 20.08 9.06 -11.36
C GLU A 252 20.40 7.56 -11.25
N LYS A 253 21.32 7.20 -10.36
CA LYS A 253 21.69 5.79 -10.15
C LYS A 253 20.55 4.95 -9.58
N ASN A 254 19.72 5.53 -8.73
CA ASN A 254 18.52 4.85 -8.25
C ASN A 254 17.46 4.65 -9.35
N MET A 255 17.37 5.55 -10.32
CA MET A 255 16.52 5.34 -11.51
C MET A 255 17.06 4.18 -12.35
N ASP A 256 18.38 4.15 -12.62
CA ASP A 256 19.03 3.05 -13.34
C ASP A 256 18.74 1.68 -12.67
N ILE A 257 18.85 1.62 -11.34
CA ILE A 257 18.53 0.41 -10.56
C ILE A 257 17.06 -0.01 -10.74
N ARG A 258 16.13 0.92 -10.72
CA ARG A 258 14.69 0.61 -10.92
C ARG A 258 14.43 0.07 -12.31
N ASP A 259 15.02 0.68 -13.32
CA ASP A 259 14.86 0.23 -14.70
C ASP A 259 15.44 -1.16 -14.93
N LEU A 260 16.61 -1.47 -14.34
CA LEU A 260 17.19 -2.80 -14.41
C LEU A 260 16.33 -3.85 -13.67
N LYS A 261 15.80 -3.52 -12.51
CA LYS A 261 14.88 -4.39 -11.77
C LYS A 261 13.62 -4.70 -12.58
N ARG A 262 13.06 -3.69 -13.26
CA ARG A 262 11.92 -3.89 -14.16
C ARG A 262 12.28 -4.84 -15.31
N LYS A 263 13.46 -4.67 -15.95
CA LYS A 263 13.93 -5.56 -17.02
C LYS A 263 14.08 -7.00 -16.53
N ILE A 264 14.64 -7.21 -15.34
CA ILE A 264 14.74 -8.54 -14.73
C ILE A 264 13.35 -9.17 -14.54
N GLU A 265 12.39 -8.38 -14.07
CA GLU A 265 11.02 -8.85 -13.88
C GLU A 265 10.36 -9.24 -15.22
N GLU A 266 10.54 -8.43 -16.25
CA GLU A 266 10.08 -8.72 -17.61
C GLU A 266 10.72 -9.99 -18.17
N ASN A 267 12.05 -10.12 -18.04
CA ASN A 267 12.78 -11.32 -18.46
C ASN A 267 12.31 -12.57 -17.69
N ASN A 268 12.11 -12.44 -16.36
CA ASN A 268 11.62 -13.54 -15.53
C ASN A 268 10.21 -14.00 -15.96
N LYS A 269 9.35 -13.08 -16.40
CA LYS A 269 8.05 -13.43 -16.98
C LYS A 269 8.21 -14.25 -18.27
N LYS A 270 9.16 -13.84 -19.16
CA LYS A 270 9.45 -14.57 -20.40
C LYS A 270 10.07 -15.95 -20.12
N ILE A 271 11.03 -16.03 -19.19
CA ILE A 271 11.65 -17.31 -18.80
C ILE A 271 10.58 -18.28 -18.30
N LYS A 272 9.72 -17.85 -17.38
CA LYS A 272 8.60 -18.66 -16.88
C LYS A 272 7.69 -19.20 -17.99
N LEU A 273 7.50 -18.38 -19.00
CA LEU A 273 6.68 -18.75 -20.14
C LEU A 273 7.37 -19.82 -21.01
N ILE A 274 8.66 -19.68 -21.27
CA ILE A 274 9.47 -20.69 -22.00
C ILE A 274 9.51 -22.00 -21.19
N ASP A 275 9.66 -21.94 -19.87
CA ASP A 275 9.68 -23.09 -18.97
C ASP A 275 8.38 -23.91 -18.99
N SER A 276 7.27 -23.30 -19.40
CA SER A 276 5.98 -24.01 -19.56
C SER A 276 5.93 -24.95 -20.76
N LYS A 277 6.91 -24.89 -21.65
CA LYS A 277 7.14 -25.78 -22.81
C LYS A 277 6.06 -25.77 -23.91
N LYS A 278 4.90 -25.15 -23.71
CA LYS A 278 3.84 -24.99 -24.72
C LYS A 278 3.21 -23.61 -24.65
N CYS A 279 2.99 -22.99 -25.82
CA CYS A 279 2.30 -21.71 -25.88
C CYS A 279 0.86 -21.83 -25.38
N PRO A 280 0.47 -21.02 -24.40
CA PRO A 280 -0.88 -21.06 -23.87
C PRO A 280 -1.96 -20.56 -24.84
N THR A 281 -1.57 -19.81 -25.88
CA THR A 281 -2.50 -19.25 -26.87
C THR A 281 -2.71 -20.16 -28.07
N CYS A 282 -1.64 -20.75 -28.60
CA CYS A 282 -1.73 -21.53 -29.85
C CYS A 282 -1.31 -22.99 -29.68
N GLY A 283 -0.87 -23.42 -28.50
CA GLY A 283 -0.46 -24.79 -28.21
C GLY A 283 0.88 -25.22 -28.85
N SER A 284 1.55 -24.32 -29.57
CA SER A 284 2.85 -24.62 -30.19
C SER A 284 3.90 -24.95 -29.14
N SER A 285 4.83 -25.85 -29.46
CA SER A 285 5.92 -26.19 -28.59
C SER A 285 6.87 -25.01 -28.42
N LEU A 286 7.20 -24.72 -27.16
CA LEU A 286 8.29 -23.80 -26.79
C LEU A 286 9.54 -24.58 -26.29
N ASP A 287 9.54 -25.91 -26.47
CA ASP A 287 10.65 -26.81 -26.13
C ASP A 287 11.49 -27.05 -27.41
N THR A 288 12.00 -25.97 -27.98
CA THR A 288 12.89 -26.01 -29.15
C THR A 288 14.25 -25.41 -28.77
N ASP A 289 15.28 -25.81 -29.50
CA ASP A 289 16.63 -25.30 -29.29
C ASP A 289 16.73 -23.76 -29.36
N GLU A 290 15.84 -23.14 -30.11
CA GLU A 290 15.78 -21.69 -30.26
C GLU A 290 15.25 -21.02 -29.00
N PHE A 291 14.20 -21.57 -28.38
CA PHE A 291 13.67 -21.09 -27.11
C PHE A 291 14.58 -21.44 -25.92
N HIS A 292 15.27 -22.56 -25.96
CA HIS A 292 16.30 -22.89 -24.96
C HIS A 292 17.45 -21.87 -24.99
N LYS A 293 17.93 -21.52 -26.19
CA LYS A 293 18.95 -20.48 -26.35
C LYS A 293 18.45 -19.11 -25.88
N GLU A 294 17.21 -18.76 -26.22
CA GLU A 294 16.61 -17.50 -25.74
C GLU A 294 16.46 -17.49 -24.22
N ARG A 295 16.07 -18.60 -23.62
CA ARG A 295 16.00 -18.73 -22.16
C ARG A 295 17.37 -18.55 -21.49
N GLU A 296 18.40 -19.22 -22.02
CA GLU A 296 19.76 -19.06 -21.50
C GLU A 296 20.25 -17.61 -21.67
N ARG A 297 19.95 -17.00 -22.80
CA ARG A 297 20.26 -15.59 -23.04
C ARG A 297 19.60 -14.69 -21.98
N LEU A 298 18.31 -14.87 -21.71
CA LEU A 298 17.57 -14.09 -20.72
C LEU A 298 18.09 -14.30 -19.29
N ILE A 299 18.50 -15.52 -18.95
CA ILE A 299 19.14 -15.82 -17.66
C ILE A 299 20.47 -15.06 -17.57
N HIS A 300 21.29 -15.15 -18.58
CA HIS A 300 22.57 -14.46 -18.60
C HIS A 300 22.42 -12.93 -18.57
N GLU A 301 21.42 -12.41 -19.30
CA GLU A 301 21.06 -10.99 -19.20
C GLU A 301 20.65 -10.60 -17.77
N ASN A 302 19.83 -11.42 -17.08
CA ASN A 302 19.44 -11.17 -15.70
C ASN A 302 20.63 -11.19 -14.74
N GLU A 303 21.55 -12.16 -14.89
CA GLU A 303 22.78 -12.21 -14.10
C GLU A 303 23.63 -10.93 -14.31
N SER A 304 23.73 -10.48 -15.56
CA SER A 304 24.40 -9.23 -15.90
C SER A 304 23.71 -8.02 -15.26
N TYR A 305 22.37 -7.96 -15.31
CA TYR A 305 21.60 -6.89 -14.68
C TYR A 305 21.73 -6.92 -13.16
N GLU A 306 21.69 -8.11 -12.52
CA GLU A 306 21.90 -8.27 -11.08
C GLU A 306 23.30 -7.84 -10.66
N SER A 307 24.32 -8.19 -11.44
CA SER A 307 25.69 -7.70 -11.20
C SER A 307 25.75 -6.18 -11.28
N THR A 308 25.16 -5.60 -12.32
CA THR A 308 25.11 -4.14 -12.49
C THR A 308 24.30 -3.46 -11.36
N ILE A 309 23.21 -4.06 -10.92
CA ILE A 309 22.43 -3.57 -9.76
C ILE A 309 23.28 -3.57 -8.48
N LYS A 310 24.07 -4.62 -8.26
CA LYS A 310 24.99 -4.67 -7.11
C LYS A 310 26.03 -3.55 -7.15
N GLU A 311 26.63 -3.33 -8.32
CA GLU A 311 27.59 -2.24 -8.52
C GLU A 311 26.95 -0.87 -8.30
N LEU A 312 25.80 -0.62 -8.93
CA LEU A 312 25.05 0.63 -8.79
C LEU A 312 24.59 0.86 -7.34
N THR A 313 24.17 -0.20 -6.65
CA THR A 313 23.79 -0.15 -5.22
C THR A 313 25.00 0.23 -4.36
N SER A 314 26.17 -0.33 -4.66
CA SER A 314 27.41 0.06 -3.98
C SER A 314 27.75 1.52 -4.22
N ILE A 315 27.59 2.02 -5.45
CA ILE A 315 27.79 3.43 -5.80
C ILE A 315 26.81 4.33 -5.04
N VAL A 316 25.52 3.96 -4.98
CA VAL A 316 24.51 4.72 -4.21
C VAL A 316 24.86 4.78 -2.73
N ASN A 317 25.32 3.68 -2.16
CA ASN A 317 25.77 3.64 -0.77
C ASN A 317 27.00 4.52 -0.53
N ASP A 318 27.97 4.50 -1.46
CA ASP A 318 29.14 5.38 -1.40
C ASP A 318 28.73 6.87 -1.51
N LEU A 319 27.85 7.19 -2.46
CA LEU A 319 27.27 8.55 -2.59
C LEU A 319 26.55 8.99 -1.31
N SER A 320 25.78 8.09 -0.70
CA SER A 320 25.11 8.35 0.59
C SER A 320 26.11 8.65 1.71
N ASN A 321 27.19 7.87 1.78
CA ASN A 321 28.24 8.11 2.77
C ASN A 321 28.97 9.44 2.51
N LYS A 322 29.23 9.77 1.25
CA LYS A 322 29.83 11.07 0.87
C LYS A 322 28.89 12.23 1.22
N MET A 323 27.57 12.09 0.99
CA MET A 323 26.60 13.10 1.41
C MET A 323 26.60 13.31 2.92
N ARG A 324 26.62 12.23 3.72
CA ARG A 324 26.72 12.33 5.20
C ARG A 324 28.00 13.04 5.63
N ALA A 325 29.12 12.74 4.97
CA ALA A 325 30.39 13.41 5.27
C ALA A 325 30.35 14.91 4.92
N VAL A 326 29.70 15.28 3.81
CA VAL A 326 29.47 16.68 3.44
C VAL A 326 28.56 17.37 4.47
N ASP A 327 27.45 16.72 4.84
CA ASP A 327 26.51 17.25 5.84
C ASP A 327 27.21 17.43 7.21
N SER A 328 28.05 16.49 7.62
CA SER A 328 28.85 16.62 8.84
C SER A 328 29.82 17.81 8.79
N LYS A 329 30.55 17.98 7.68
CA LYS A 329 31.46 19.12 7.51
C LYS A 329 30.69 20.45 7.45
N ARG A 330 29.55 20.47 6.75
CA ARG A 330 28.67 21.64 6.70
C ARG A 330 28.20 22.06 8.08
N ASN A 331 27.77 21.09 8.89
CA ASN A 331 27.31 21.36 10.25
C ASN A 331 28.42 21.94 11.14
N VAL A 332 29.67 21.56 10.93
CA VAL A 332 30.80 22.19 11.66
C VAL A 332 30.86 23.69 11.37
N PHE A 333 30.69 24.13 10.12
CA PHE A 333 30.69 25.56 9.78
C PHE A 333 29.42 26.25 10.27
N VAL A 334 28.25 25.61 10.17
CA VAL A 334 27.02 26.12 10.74
C VAL A 334 27.12 26.28 12.24
N ASP A 335 27.65 25.26 12.92
CA ASP A 335 27.87 25.32 14.36
C ASP A 335 28.91 26.37 14.73
N ALA A 336 29.95 26.57 13.91
CA ALA A 336 30.93 27.62 14.13
C ALA A 336 30.31 29.03 14.02
N ILE A 337 29.36 29.23 13.09
CA ILE A 337 28.61 30.49 13.02
C ILE A 337 27.67 30.64 14.22
N ASN A 338 26.95 29.57 14.59
CA ASN A 338 25.92 29.62 15.64
C ASN A 338 26.50 29.63 17.06
N ARG A 339 27.50 28.76 17.32
CA ARG A 339 28.12 28.62 18.66
C ARG A 339 29.14 29.71 18.96
N SER A 340 29.77 30.26 17.95
CA SER A 340 30.78 31.32 18.18
C SER A 340 30.16 32.63 18.60
N GLY A 341 28.82 32.76 18.58
CA GLY A 341 28.17 34.02 18.85
C GLY A 341 28.66 35.14 17.92
N LEU A 342 29.15 34.79 16.69
CA LEU A 342 29.77 35.75 15.78
C LEU A 342 28.84 36.92 15.49
N THR A 343 27.52 36.66 15.41
CA THR A 343 26.51 37.71 15.24
C THR A 343 26.39 38.54 16.50
N ASP A 344 26.38 37.87 17.68
CA ASP A 344 26.28 38.54 18.98
C ASP A 344 27.58 39.31 19.29
N LEU A 345 28.73 38.71 18.96
CA LEU A 345 30.04 39.37 19.14
C LEU A 345 30.17 40.61 18.25
N VAL A 346 29.78 40.55 16.98
CA VAL A 346 29.75 41.73 16.10
C VAL A 346 28.81 42.79 16.63
N SER A 347 27.68 42.38 17.18
CA SER A 347 26.70 43.27 17.78
C SER A 347 27.26 43.91 19.04
N ASP A 348 27.87 43.14 19.93
CA ASP A 348 28.52 43.64 21.16
C ASP A 348 29.67 44.60 20.87
N LEU A 349 30.52 44.25 19.88
CA LEU A 349 31.63 45.10 19.47
C LEU A 349 31.16 46.44 18.84
N LYS A 350 30.19 46.36 17.94
CA LYS A 350 29.57 47.58 17.34
C LYS A 350 28.97 48.48 18.41
N TYR A 351 28.37 47.88 19.41
CA TYR A 351 27.81 48.60 20.52
C TYR A 351 28.88 49.27 21.37
N LYS A 352 29.98 48.56 21.75
CA LYS A 352 31.12 49.12 22.46
C LYS A 352 31.72 50.33 21.71
N ILE A 353 31.76 50.26 20.35
CA ILE A 353 32.18 51.39 19.52
C ILE A 353 31.18 52.53 19.61
N SER A 354 29.90 52.24 19.59
CA SER A 354 28.86 53.29 19.68
C SER A 354 28.87 53.94 21.06
N LEU A 355 29.10 53.19 22.12
CA LEU A 355 29.32 53.69 23.45
C LEU A 355 30.51 54.65 23.50
N LYS A 356 31.63 54.24 22.88
CA LYS A 356 32.87 55.03 22.86
C LYS A 356 32.80 56.28 22.01
N LYS A 357 31.95 56.33 20.98
CA LYS A 357 31.73 57.52 20.12
C LYS A 357 30.80 58.58 20.71
N ASN A 358 30.22 58.34 21.87
CA ASN A 358 29.19 59.18 22.47
C ASN A 358 28.04 59.51 21.47
N ASN A 359 27.78 58.60 20.56
CA ASN A 359 26.81 58.75 19.49
C ASN A 359 25.71 57.68 19.65
N SER A 360 24.60 58.06 20.27
CA SER A 360 23.46 57.17 20.51
C SER A 360 22.72 56.77 19.22
N GLN A 361 22.90 57.50 18.11
CA GLN A 361 22.18 57.31 16.85
C GLN A 361 22.46 55.94 16.20
N PRO A 362 23.69 55.42 16.11
CA PRO A 362 23.93 54.09 15.55
C PRO A 362 23.27 52.94 16.35
N LEU A 363 23.15 53.11 17.65
CA LEU A 363 22.51 52.15 18.54
C LEU A 363 20.98 52.15 18.42
N LEU A 364 20.41 53.34 18.29
CA LEU A 364 18.98 53.48 18.02
C LEU A 364 18.60 52.82 16.68
N ASN A 365 19.43 53.05 15.65
CA ASN A 365 19.23 52.40 14.35
C ASN A 365 19.39 50.86 14.42
N LEU A 366 20.31 50.36 15.25
CA LEU A 366 20.52 48.91 15.44
C LEU A 366 19.36 48.28 16.21
N LYS A 367 18.86 48.97 17.25
CA LYS A 367 17.66 48.54 17.99
C LYS A 367 16.44 48.47 17.05
N GLU A 368 16.23 49.54 16.26
CA GLU A 368 15.13 49.58 15.28
C GLU A 368 15.22 48.46 14.23
N SER A 369 16.44 48.13 13.80
CA SER A 369 16.66 46.99 12.89
C SER A 369 16.34 45.66 13.52
N LEU A 370 16.69 45.46 14.81
CA LEU A 370 16.37 44.24 15.55
C LEU A 370 14.88 44.13 15.87
N ASP A 371 14.23 45.24 16.22
CA ASP A 371 12.77 45.25 16.42
C ASP A 371 12.02 44.85 15.14
N LYS A 372 12.47 45.33 13.98
CA LYS A 372 11.92 44.87 12.68
C LYS A 372 12.15 43.41 12.43
N GLN A 373 13.34 42.90 12.76
CA GLN A 373 13.66 41.47 12.62
C GLN A 373 12.81 40.61 13.56
N ILE A 374 12.60 41.04 14.80
CA ILE A 374 11.71 40.37 15.76
C ILE A 374 10.27 40.30 15.25
N ASN A 375 9.78 41.44 14.72
CA ASN A 375 8.43 41.47 14.16
C ASN A 375 8.28 40.50 13.00
N GLN A 376 9.25 40.45 12.07
CA GLN A 376 9.23 39.52 10.95
C GLN A 376 9.26 38.07 11.44
N LEU A 377 10.13 37.71 12.41
CA LEU A 377 10.20 36.37 12.97
C LEU A 377 8.92 35.99 13.71
N ASN A 378 8.23 36.94 14.36
CA ASN A 378 6.96 36.69 14.99
C ASN A 378 5.85 36.42 13.96
N GLU A 379 5.79 37.20 12.87
CA GLU A 379 4.85 36.98 11.76
C GLU A 379 5.09 35.61 11.10
N GLU A 380 6.34 35.25 10.85
CA GLU A 380 6.72 33.93 10.33
C GLU A 380 6.31 32.81 11.29
N LYS A 381 6.56 32.96 12.58
CA LYS A 381 6.15 31.99 13.62
C LYS A 381 4.63 31.80 13.60
N GLU A 382 3.88 32.88 13.60
CA GLU A 382 2.40 32.80 13.58
C GLU A 382 1.88 32.12 12.31
N ALA A 383 2.51 32.35 11.15
CA ALA A 383 2.16 31.69 9.90
C ALA A 383 2.47 30.19 9.95
N LEU A 384 3.62 29.79 10.52
CA LEU A 384 4.01 28.40 10.69
C LEU A 384 3.09 27.66 11.67
N GLU A 385 2.75 28.30 12.79
CA GLU A 385 1.81 27.73 13.79
C GLU A 385 0.41 27.54 13.22
N LYS A 386 -0.10 28.50 12.44
CA LYS A 386 -1.38 28.37 11.72
C LYS A 386 -1.33 27.18 10.75
N ARG A 387 -0.25 27.04 9.99
CA ARG A 387 -0.07 25.92 9.07
C ARG A 387 -0.01 24.58 9.81
N LYS A 388 0.71 24.53 10.94
CA LYS A 388 0.76 23.35 11.80
C LYS A 388 -0.62 22.98 12.32
N MET A 389 -1.39 23.93 12.80
CA MET A 389 -2.76 23.71 13.28
C MET A 389 -3.63 23.05 12.20
N VAL A 390 -3.51 23.48 10.94
CA VAL A 390 -4.24 22.84 9.82
C VAL A 390 -3.81 21.39 9.65
N TYR A 391 -2.51 21.12 9.65
CA TYR A 391 -2.02 19.75 9.53
C TYR A 391 -2.42 18.87 10.73
N ASP A 392 -2.41 19.40 11.95
CA ASP A 392 -2.87 18.69 13.14
C ASP A 392 -4.35 18.34 13.04
N CYS A 393 -5.19 19.25 12.55
CA CYS A 393 -6.60 18.97 12.25
C CYS A 393 -6.74 17.87 11.20
N VAL A 394 -5.96 17.93 10.12
CA VAL A 394 -6.00 16.87 9.07
C VAL A 394 -5.52 15.54 9.63
N MET A 395 -4.48 15.51 10.49
CA MET A 395 -4.04 14.29 11.17
C MET A 395 -5.11 13.69 12.06
N GLN A 396 -5.88 14.53 12.78
CA GLN A 396 -7.02 14.06 13.57
C GLN A 396 -8.11 13.47 12.67
N ILE A 397 -8.43 14.12 11.55
CA ILE A 397 -9.44 13.64 10.59
C ILE A 397 -9.01 12.30 9.96
N LEU A 398 -7.76 12.18 9.55
CA LEU A 398 -7.22 10.97 8.90
C LEU A 398 -6.82 9.88 9.91
N GLY A 399 -6.70 10.22 11.19
CA GLY A 399 -6.33 9.31 12.26
C GLY A 399 -7.42 8.31 12.61
N ASP A 400 -7.11 7.41 13.53
CA ASP A 400 -8.01 6.32 13.94
C ASP A 400 -9.32 6.85 14.59
N GLY A 401 -9.27 8.01 15.28
CA GLY A 401 -10.44 8.68 15.87
C GLY A 401 -11.18 9.64 14.93
N GLY A 402 -10.78 9.72 13.66
CA GLY A 402 -11.39 10.61 12.67
C GLY A 402 -12.29 9.88 11.68
N ILE A 403 -11.95 9.96 10.39
CA ILE A 403 -12.77 9.40 9.29
C ILE A 403 -12.94 7.88 9.42
N LYS A 404 -11.94 7.17 9.94
CA LYS A 404 -12.01 5.72 10.17
C LYS A 404 -13.06 5.39 11.23
N GLU A 405 -13.06 6.11 12.36
CA GLU A 405 -14.07 5.94 13.40
C GLU A 405 -15.47 6.33 12.90
N TYR A 406 -15.56 7.42 12.11
CA TYR A 406 -16.82 7.81 11.48
C TYR A 406 -17.38 6.70 10.58
N ILE A 407 -16.54 6.13 9.71
CA ILE A 407 -16.92 5.04 8.82
C ILE A 407 -17.28 3.79 9.64
N ALA A 408 -16.48 3.45 10.65
CA ALA A 408 -16.77 2.34 11.55
C ALA A 408 -18.14 2.54 12.25
N ASN A 409 -18.39 3.70 12.83
CA ASN A 409 -19.66 4.01 13.49
C ASN A 409 -20.86 3.95 12.55
N LYS A 410 -20.66 4.24 11.26
CA LYS A 410 -21.70 4.14 10.23
C LYS A 410 -22.02 2.70 9.86
N TYR A 411 -21.01 1.85 9.71
CA TYR A 411 -21.19 0.50 9.15
C TYR A 411 -21.25 -0.61 10.20
N ILE A 412 -20.60 -0.46 11.35
CA ILE A 412 -20.60 -1.50 12.39
C ILE A 412 -22.00 -1.83 12.91
N PRO A 413 -22.90 -0.88 13.14
CA PRO A 413 -24.28 -1.21 13.53
C PRO A 413 -24.95 -2.13 12.49
N THR A 414 -24.79 -1.84 11.21
CA THR A 414 -25.33 -2.66 10.12
C THR A 414 -24.68 -4.04 10.06
N ILE A 415 -23.36 -4.13 10.24
CA ILE A 415 -22.65 -5.42 10.35
C ILE A 415 -23.22 -6.23 11.49
N ASN A 416 -23.30 -5.66 12.68
CA ASN A 416 -23.79 -6.32 13.87
C ASN A 416 -25.25 -6.77 13.71
N GLN A 417 -26.08 -5.94 13.09
CA GLN A 417 -27.47 -6.29 12.80
C GLN A 417 -27.54 -7.48 11.86
N ILE A 418 -26.82 -7.46 10.73
CA ILE A 418 -26.80 -8.56 9.76
C ILE A 418 -26.31 -9.85 10.41
N ILE A 419 -25.23 -9.77 11.23
CA ILE A 419 -24.71 -10.94 11.96
C ILE A 419 -25.78 -11.48 12.91
N SER A 420 -26.45 -10.61 13.69
CA SER A 420 -27.48 -11.00 14.63
C SER A 420 -28.65 -11.69 13.95
N GLU A 421 -29.17 -11.13 12.85
CA GLU A 421 -30.25 -11.71 12.04
C GLU A 421 -29.86 -13.10 11.49
N MET A 422 -28.64 -13.24 11.01
CA MET A 422 -28.14 -14.53 10.51
C MET A 422 -27.96 -15.56 11.60
N MET A 423 -27.44 -15.13 12.77
CA MET A 423 -27.25 -16.03 13.91
C MET A 423 -28.61 -16.52 14.45
N GLU A 424 -29.60 -15.64 14.52
CA GLU A 424 -30.97 -15.99 14.90
C GLU A 424 -31.59 -16.95 13.88
N PHE A 425 -31.46 -16.67 12.56
CA PHE A 425 -31.95 -17.53 11.49
C PHE A 425 -31.32 -18.93 11.55
N MET A 426 -30.02 -19.03 11.85
CA MET A 426 -29.31 -20.30 12.01
C MET A 426 -29.52 -20.97 13.39
N GLY A 427 -30.39 -20.43 14.23
CA GLY A 427 -30.72 -21.00 15.55
C GLY A 427 -29.56 -21.00 16.54
N ILE A 428 -28.65 -20.03 16.46
CA ILE A 428 -27.45 -19.97 17.29
C ILE A 428 -27.61 -18.93 18.40
N ASN A 429 -27.45 -19.39 19.63
CA ASN A 429 -27.61 -18.56 20.82
C ASN A 429 -26.33 -17.83 21.25
N TYR A 430 -25.56 -17.35 20.28
CA TYR A 430 -24.41 -16.48 20.52
C TYR A 430 -24.70 -15.09 19.93
N ASN A 431 -24.38 -14.06 20.69
CA ASN A 431 -24.40 -12.70 20.20
C ASN A 431 -22.95 -12.28 19.88
N VAL A 432 -22.70 -11.97 18.62
CA VAL A 432 -21.39 -11.53 18.11
C VAL A 432 -21.47 -10.06 17.76
N VAL A 433 -20.71 -9.23 18.47
CA VAL A 433 -20.74 -7.79 18.29
C VAL A 433 -19.33 -7.28 18.01
N PHE A 434 -19.17 -6.53 16.94
CA PHE A 434 -17.97 -5.77 16.65
C PHE A 434 -18.09 -4.38 17.26
N ASP A 435 -17.03 -3.92 17.93
CA ASP A 435 -16.90 -2.54 18.40
C ASP A 435 -16.29 -1.64 17.29
N LYS A 436 -16.21 -0.34 17.56
CA LYS A 436 -15.66 0.66 16.62
C LYS A 436 -14.20 0.43 16.23
N THR A 437 -13.48 -0.44 16.90
CA THR A 437 -12.12 -0.88 16.55
C THR A 437 -12.12 -2.20 15.79
N PHE A 438 -13.30 -2.71 15.40
CA PHE A 438 -13.51 -4.02 14.81
C PHE A 438 -13.05 -5.19 15.69
N LYS A 439 -13.00 -4.98 17.00
CA LYS A 439 -12.79 -6.07 17.95
C LYS A 439 -14.12 -6.78 18.14
N ALA A 440 -14.12 -8.10 17.89
CA ALA A 440 -15.30 -8.93 18.11
C ALA A 440 -15.40 -9.33 19.59
N THR A 441 -16.61 -9.28 20.12
CA THR A 441 -16.99 -9.87 21.41
C THR A 441 -18.09 -10.88 21.16
N ILE A 442 -17.93 -12.09 21.68
CA ILE A 442 -18.94 -13.15 21.63
C ILE A 442 -19.54 -13.30 23.00
N THR A 443 -20.85 -13.27 23.09
CA THR A 443 -21.57 -13.50 24.36
C THR A 443 -22.61 -14.58 24.18
N SER A 444 -22.83 -15.38 25.23
CA SER A 444 -23.93 -16.32 25.36
C SER A 444 -24.58 -16.16 26.72
N ASN A 445 -25.88 -15.98 26.76
CA ASN A 445 -26.65 -15.75 28.01
C ASN A 445 -26.03 -14.65 28.89
N GLY A 446 -25.47 -13.60 28.30
CA GLY A 446 -24.83 -12.48 29.00
C GLY A 446 -23.39 -12.71 29.46
N TYR A 447 -22.80 -13.88 29.21
CA TYR A 447 -21.41 -14.20 29.55
C TYR A 447 -20.50 -14.15 28.32
N ASN A 448 -19.30 -13.63 28.49
CA ASN A 448 -18.30 -13.63 27.44
C ASN A 448 -17.80 -15.05 27.12
N VAL A 449 -17.76 -15.39 25.86
CA VAL A 449 -17.28 -16.66 25.34
C VAL A 449 -16.06 -16.41 24.47
N THR A 450 -15.00 -17.21 24.63
CA THR A 450 -13.85 -17.12 23.75
C THR A 450 -14.11 -17.86 22.45
N TYR A 451 -13.69 -17.33 21.31
CA TYR A 451 -13.85 -17.99 20.02
C TYR A 451 -13.28 -19.43 20.02
N ASN A 452 -12.14 -19.63 20.70
CA ASN A 452 -11.49 -20.93 20.77
C ASN A 452 -12.25 -22.00 21.54
N SER A 453 -13.14 -21.61 22.48
CA SER A 453 -13.97 -22.57 23.24
C SER A 453 -15.20 -23.08 22.49
N LEU A 454 -15.51 -22.50 21.33
CA LEU A 454 -16.64 -22.89 20.49
C LEU A 454 -16.35 -24.20 19.75
N SER A 455 -17.39 -24.97 19.49
CA SER A 455 -17.32 -26.14 18.61
C SER A 455 -17.00 -25.72 17.16
N THR A 456 -16.52 -26.65 16.36
CA THR A 456 -16.17 -26.37 14.96
C THR A 456 -17.36 -25.87 14.15
N GLY A 457 -18.55 -26.43 14.38
CA GLY A 457 -19.78 -26.01 13.71
C GLY A 457 -20.20 -24.58 14.07
N GLU A 458 -20.14 -24.23 15.37
CA GLU A 458 -20.46 -22.89 15.85
C GLU A 458 -19.47 -21.85 15.31
N LYS A 459 -18.16 -22.14 15.33
CA LYS A 459 -17.13 -21.29 14.73
C LYS A 459 -17.46 -20.97 13.28
N LYS A 460 -17.79 -21.98 12.48
CA LYS A 460 -18.08 -21.83 11.06
C LYS A 460 -19.33 -21.03 10.78
N ARG A 461 -20.37 -21.19 11.58
CA ARG A 461 -21.58 -20.37 11.44
C ARG A 461 -21.34 -18.91 11.79
N ILE A 462 -20.55 -18.65 12.83
CA ILE A 462 -20.12 -17.28 13.19
C ILE A 462 -19.26 -16.68 12.07
N ASP A 463 -18.32 -17.44 11.56
CA ASP A 463 -17.45 -17.00 10.45
C ASP A 463 -18.26 -16.71 9.19
N PHE A 464 -19.20 -17.59 8.87
CA PHE A 464 -20.12 -17.41 7.75
C PHE A 464 -20.94 -16.13 7.88
N ALA A 465 -21.62 -15.93 9.03
CA ALA A 465 -22.40 -14.73 9.29
C ALA A 465 -21.53 -13.46 9.18
N THR A 466 -20.33 -13.52 9.73
CA THR A 466 -19.35 -12.42 9.65
C THR A 466 -18.96 -12.12 8.21
N VAL A 467 -18.58 -13.14 7.46
CA VAL A 467 -18.17 -13.01 6.04
C VAL A 467 -19.30 -12.43 5.20
N VAL A 468 -20.51 -12.98 5.32
CA VAL A 468 -21.68 -12.51 4.55
C VAL A 468 -22.01 -11.05 4.89
N SER A 469 -21.90 -10.64 6.17
CA SER A 469 -22.11 -9.25 6.56
C SER A 469 -21.11 -8.29 5.91
N PHE A 470 -19.85 -8.70 5.82
CA PHE A 470 -18.81 -7.93 5.11
C PHE A 470 -19.01 -7.93 3.59
N ILE A 471 -19.44 -9.04 2.98
CA ILE A 471 -19.75 -9.11 1.54
C ILE A 471 -20.88 -8.14 1.19
N LYS A 472 -21.95 -8.08 1.99
CA LYS A 472 -23.03 -7.12 1.81
C LYS A 472 -22.53 -5.67 1.79
N LEU A 473 -21.63 -5.33 2.70
CA LEU A 473 -21.03 -4.00 2.72
C LEU A 473 -20.10 -3.74 1.53
N LEU A 474 -19.25 -4.72 1.21
CA LEU A 474 -18.32 -4.62 0.10
C LEU A 474 -19.03 -4.46 -1.24
N LYS A 475 -20.18 -5.10 -1.43
CA LYS A 475 -20.97 -4.94 -2.65
C LYS A 475 -21.32 -3.48 -2.93
N LEU A 476 -21.54 -2.69 -1.89
CA LEU A 476 -21.76 -1.24 -2.03
C LEU A 476 -20.52 -0.50 -2.58
N GLN A 477 -19.33 -1.06 -2.39
CA GLN A 477 -18.06 -0.48 -2.88
C GLN A 477 -17.58 -1.14 -4.18
N LEU A 478 -17.80 -2.44 -4.34
CA LEU A 478 -17.33 -3.22 -5.49
C LEU A 478 -18.21 -3.07 -6.73
N GLY A 479 -19.37 -2.38 -6.61
CA GLY A 479 -20.27 -2.13 -7.73
C GLY A 479 -20.79 -3.42 -8.37
N ASP A 480 -20.65 -3.54 -9.68
CA ASP A 480 -21.25 -4.62 -10.49
C ASP A 480 -20.49 -5.96 -10.47
N MET A 481 -19.69 -6.25 -9.43
CA MET A 481 -19.09 -7.58 -9.31
C MET A 481 -20.19 -8.64 -9.16
N ASN A 482 -20.16 -9.67 -10.02
CA ASN A 482 -21.20 -10.70 -10.08
C ASN A 482 -20.74 -12.08 -9.61
N LEU A 483 -19.64 -12.19 -8.87
CA LEU A 483 -19.05 -13.49 -8.55
C LEU A 483 -18.68 -13.59 -7.06
N LEU A 484 -18.96 -14.75 -6.46
CA LEU A 484 -18.51 -15.16 -5.14
C LEU A 484 -18.19 -16.67 -5.15
N PHE A 485 -17.00 -17.05 -4.71
CA PHE A 485 -16.62 -18.44 -4.50
C PHE A 485 -16.50 -18.74 -3.01
N LEU A 486 -17.12 -19.84 -2.58
CA LEU A 486 -17.08 -20.33 -1.20
C LEU A 486 -16.53 -21.75 -1.22
N ASP A 487 -15.28 -21.93 -0.81
CA ASP A 487 -14.61 -23.22 -0.82
C ASP A 487 -14.67 -23.86 0.56
N GLU A 488 -15.31 -25.06 0.63
CA GLU A 488 -15.44 -25.90 1.82
C GLU A 488 -16.07 -25.21 3.06
N MET A 489 -16.85 -24.16 2.87
CA MET A 489 -17.48 -23.43 3.97
C MET A 489 -18.47 -24.28 4.79
N LEU A 490 -19.05 -25.30 4.20
CA LEU A 490 -20.06 -26.17 4.84
C LEU A 490 -19.47 -27.39 5.55
N ALA A 491 -18.19 -27.65 5.43
CA ALA A 491 -17.57 -28.83 6.06
C ALA A 491 -17.70 -28.78 7.58
N SER A 492 -18.12 -29.88 8.22
CA SER A 492 -18.32 -30.02 9.69
C SER A 492 -19.49 -29.22 10.26
N ILE A 493 -20.49 -28.90 9.47
CA ILE A 493 -21.76 -28.30 9.90
C ILE A 493 -22.84 -29.39 9.82
N ASP A 494 -23.79 -29.35 10.74
CA ASP A 494 -24.93 -30.26 10.74
C ASP A 494 -25.90 -29.97 9.55
N ILE A 495 -26.76 -30.92 9.23
CA ILE A 495 -27.67 -30.86 8.08
C ILE A 495 -28.57 -29.61 8.15
N ASN A 496 -29.08 -29.27 9.33
CA ASN A 496 -29.96 -28.11 9.51
C ASN A 496 -29.19 -26.81 9.28
N GLY A 497 -27.98 -26.69 9.83
CA GLY A 497 -27.15 -25.51 9.60
C GLY A 497 -26.70 -25.35 8.14
N VAL A 498 -26.48 -26.44 7.43
CA VAL A 498 -26.22 -26.40 5.98
C VAL A 498 -27.45 -25.86 5.26
N SER A 499 -28.66 -26.33 5.58
CA SER A 499 -29.91 -25.86 4.97
C SER A 499 -30.13 -24.35 5.19
N ASP A 500 -29.89 -23.88 6.44
CA ASP A 500 -30.02 -22.46 6.78
C ASP A 500 -29.02 -21.60 6.03
N MET A 501 -27.76 -22.02 5.98
CA MET A 501 -26.72 -21.31 5.24
C MET A 501 -27.03 -21.27 3.73
N MET A 502 -27.58 -22.34 3.17
CA MET A 502 -27.99 -22.37 1.76
C MET A 502 -29.13 -21.41 1.47
N THR A 503 -30.09 -21.31 2.36
CA THR A 503 -31.18 -20.32 2.25
C THR A 503 -30.62 -18.91 2.25
N ILE A 504 -29.74 -18.60 3.20
CA ILE A 504 -29.06 -17.29 3.27
C ILE A 504 -28.27 -17.01 1.97
N LEU A 505 -27.55 -18.00 1.43
CA LEU A 505 -26.77 -17.83 0.20
C LEU A 505 -27.66 -17.61 -1.02
N LYS A 506 -28.81 -18.29 -1.08
CA LYS A 506 -29.79 -18.08 -2.17
C LYS A 506 -30.34 -16.66 -2.14
N ASP A 507 -30.78 -16.22 -0.98
CA ASP A 507 -31.28 -14.85 -0.78
C ASP A 507 -30.18 -13.82 -1.10
N LEU A 508 -28.96 -14.07 -0.63
CA LEU A 508 -27.79 -13.22 -0.90
C LEU A 508 -27.50 -13.12 -2.40
N SER A 509 -27.60 -14.23 -3.14
CA SER A 509 -27.36 -14.23 -4.59
C SER A 509 -28.31 -13.28 -5.31
N VAL A 510 -29.59 -13.30 -4.94
CA VAL A 510 -30.63 -12.42 -5.51
C VAL A 510 -30.43 -10.98 -5.05
N GLU A 511 -30.29 -10.76 -3.73
CA GLU A 511 -30.13 -9.42 -3.13
C GLU A 511 -28.94 -8.66 -3.73
N LEU A 512 -27.80 -9.34 -3.88
CA LEU A 512 -26.56 -8.73 -4.37
C LEU A 512 -26.37 -8.83 -5.88
N ASN A 513 -27.29 -9.48 -6.60
CA ASN A 513 -27.16 -9.78 -8.02
C ASN A 513 -25.80 -10.45 -8.35
N MET A 514 -25.56 -11.60 -7.72
CA MET A 514 -24.28 -12.32 -7.81
C MET A 514 -24.48 -13.80 -8.16
N ASN A 515 -23.51 -14.37 -8.87
CA ASN A 515 -23.35 -15.80 -9.03
C ASN A 515 -22.50 -16.34 -7.87
N ILE A 516 -23.09 -17.13 -7.00
CA ILE A 516 -22.41 -17.77 -5.88
C ILE A 516 -22.07 -19.20 -6.27
N TYR A 517 -20.79 -19.55 -6.18
CA TYR A 517 -20.26 -20.88 -6.42
C TYR A 517 -19.80 -21.50 -5.12
N LEU A 518 -20.54 -22.50 -4.65
CA LEU A 518 -20.18 -23.29 -3.49
C LEU A 518 -19.35 -24.51 -3.90
N ILE A 519 -18.20 -24.68 -3.33
CA ILE A 519 -17.37 -25.88 -3.53
C ILE A 519 -17.57 -26.81 -2.34
N HIS A 520 -17.98 -28.05 -2.61
CA HIS A 520 -18.21 -29.08 -1.60
C HIS A 520 -17.76 -30.47 -2.08
N HIS A 521 -17.54 -31.39 -1.13
CA HIS A 521 -17.05 -32.75 -1.45
C HIS A 521 -18.14 -33.69 -1.96
N ALA A 522 -19.40 -33.48 -1.54
CA ALA A 522 -20.55 -34.28 -1.87
C ALA A 522 -21.73 -33.40 -2.28
N GLN A 523 -22.73 -33.99 -2.89
CA GLN A 523 -23.98 -33.29 -3.11
C GLN A 523 -24.60 -32.91 -1.77
N VAL A 524 -25.17 -31.71 -1.72
CA VAL A 524 -25.91 -31.22 -0.55
C VAL A 524 -27.35 -31.66 -0.70
N GLU A 525 -27.80 -32.55 0.19
CA GLU A 525 -29.17 -33.07 0.15
C GLU A 525 -30.18 -31.98 0.50
N ASN A 526 -31.37 -32.05 -0.11
CA ASN A 526 -32.49 -31.14 0.13
C ASN A 526 -32.25 -29.66 -0.26
N VAL A 527 -31.24 -29.36 -1.07
CA VAL A 527 -30.98 -28.02 -1.59
C VAL A 527 -31.07 -28.05 -3.12
N VAL A 528 -31.82 -27.08 -3.69
CA VAL A 528 -31.92 -26.91 -5.14
C VAL A 528 -30.91 -25.84 -5.57
N PHE A 529 -29.93 -26.26 -6.37
CA PHE A 529 -28.98 -25.39 -7.01
C PHE A 529 -29.45 -25.02 -8.42
N ASP A 530 -29.12 -23.81 -8.87
CA ASP A 530 -29.40 -23.39 -10.23
C ASP A 530 -28.55 -24.16 -11.26
N ASN A 531 -27.29 -24.49 -10.88
CA ASN A 531 -26.43 -25.39 -11.65
C ASN A 531 -25.59 -26.25 -10.69
N VAL A 532 -25.34 -27.48 -11.09
CA VAL A 532 -24.41 -28.38 -10.41
C VAL A 532 -23.25 -28.69 -11.35
N ILE A 533 -22.04 -28.33 -10.96
CA ILE A 533 -20.83 -28.58 -11.71
C ILE A 533 -20.10 -29.74 -11.05
N GLU A 534 -20.16 -30.91 -11.65
CA GLU A 534 -19.43 -32.06 -11.18
C GLU A 534 -17.98 -32.03 -11.68
N THR A 535 -17.04 -32.16 -10.76
CA THR A 535 -15.63 -32.35 -11.09
C THR A 535 -15.23 -33.81 -10.91
N SER A 536 -14.70 -34.40 -11.94
CA SER A 536 -14.21 -35.78 -11.95
C SER A 536 -12.78 -35.83 -12.45
N LYS A 537 -12.13 -36.98 -12.29
CA LYS A 537 -10.74 -37.17 -12.74
C LYS A 537 -10.58 -38.45 -13.51
N PRO A 538 -11.29 -38.62 -14.65
CA PRO A 538 -11.06 -39.78 -15.51
C PRO A 538 -9.63 -39.70 -16.08
N ASP A 539 -8.99 -40.83 -16.16
CA ASP A 539 -7.64 -40.97 -16.76
C ASP A 539 -6.55 -40.08 -16.13
N GLY A 540 -6.76 -39.67 -14.86
CA GLY A 540 -5.80 -38.85 -14.12
C GLY A 540 -5.89 -37.33 -14.40
N PHE A 541 -6.81 -36.87 -15.24
CA PHE A 541 -7.03 -35.45 -15.56
C PHE A 541 -8.38 -34.96 -15.05
N SER A 542 -8.39 -33.74 -14.54
CA SER A 542 -9.63 -33.09 -14.12
C SER A 542 -10.51 -32.73 -15.32
N LYS A 543 -11.80 -32.98 -15.14
CA LYS A 543 -12.86 -32.63 -16.08
C LYS A 543 -14.04 -32.05 -15.32
N ILE A 544 -14.73 -31.07 -15.91
CA ILE A 544 -16.01 -30.59 -15.39
C ILE A 544 -17.16 -31.12 -16.27
N THR A 545 -18.29 -31.38 -15.63
CA THR A 545 -19.56 -31.72 -16.27
C THR A 545 -20.62 -30.87 -15.59
N ILE A 546 -21.39 -30.11 -16.38
CA ILE A 546 -22.52 -29.32 -15.85
C ILE A 546 -23.73 -30.23 -15.88
N LEU A 547 -24.31 -30.46 -14.70
CA LEU A 547 -25.55 -31.21 -14.50
C LEU A 547 -26.68 -30.16 -14.41
N ASN A 548 -27.61 -30.20 -15.31
CA ASN A 548 -28.79 -29.31 -15.31
C ASN A 548 -29.84 -29.84 -14.32
#